data_37e0ae3ca07a2a045038e350a696269c
#
_entry.id   37e0ae3ca07a2a045038e350a696269c
#
_cell.length_a   1.000
_cell.length_b   1.000
_cell.length_c   1.000
_cell.angle_alpha   90.00
_cell.angle_beta   90.00
_cell.angle_gamma   90.00
#
_symmetry.space_group_name_H-M   'P 1'
#
loop_
_entity.id
_entity.type
_entity.pdbx_description
1 polymer ?
#
loop_
_entity_poly.entity_id
_entity_poly.type
_entity_poly.pdbx_seq_one_letter_code
_entity_poly.pdbx_strand_id
1 'polypeptide(L)'
;TNGNREKITREETAALRNKTVGIVGLSVGSTTAVALAMERGCGALKLADFDVVELSNMNRIRCALHELELPKWVVTARAIAEFDPFLELEIFEDGVTTENMDVFVSGCDVLVDACDSLGVKAALRLEAKRQACPVVMDTNDRGMLDIERYDRPEWTLGGFLHGRIDEPTMKSFAQAKIWTREALQAFVNVAEASERGQRSLPKVGTELVSWPQTYTGVCAGGAHAAEACRRLALGEALPDARI
;
A
#
# COMPACT_ATOMS: atom_id res chain seq x y z
N THR A 1 17.36 -9.72 -12.58
CA THR A 1 18.18 -9.53 -13.79
C THR A 1 19.66 -9.41 -13.46
N ASN A 2 20.57 -9.52 -14.46
CA ASN A 2 21.99 -9.29 -14.21
C ASN A 2 22.31 -7.87 -13.74
N GLY A 3 21.51 -6.89 -14.10
CA GLY A 3 21.68 -5.50 -13.69
C GLY A 3 21.49 -5.26 -12.18
N ASN A 4 20.74 -6.13 -11.52
CA ASN A 4 20.42 -5.99 -10.08
C ASN A 4 21.32 -6.86 -9.20
N ARG A 5 22.25 -7.62 -9.78
CA ARG A 5 22.86 -8.83 -9.21
C ARG A 5 23.52 -8.65 -7.85
N GLU A 6 24.11 -7.52 -7.56
CA GLU A 6 24.74 -7.25 -6.25
C GLU A 6 23.81 -6.47 -5.29
N LYS A 7 22.64 -6.04 -5.78
CA LYS A 7 21.59 -5.40 -4.97
C LYS A 7 20.51 -6.39 -4.56
N ILE A 8 20.20 -7.34 -5.45
CA ILE A 8 19.33 -8.49 -5.22
C ILE A 8 20.09 -9.70 -5.72
N THR A 9 20.54 -10.57 -4.82
CA THR A 9 21.35 -11.74 -5.17
C THR A 9 20.53 -12.77 -5.97
N ARG A 10 21.18 -13.81 -6.48
CA ARG A 10 20.47 -14.90 -7.20
C ARG A 10 19.60 -15.71 -6.25
N GLU A 11 20.09 -15.91 -5.03
CA GLU A 11 19.40 -16.62 -3.97
C GLU A 11 18.15 -15.86 -3.51
N GLU A 12 18.28 -14.56 -3.30
CA GLU A 12 17.14 -13.66 -3.00
C GLU A 12 16.13 -13.63 -4.14
N THR A 13 16.60 -13.53 -5.40
CA THR A 13 15.71 -13.60 -6.57
C THR A 13 14.95 -14.93 -6.62
N ALA A 14 15.60 -16.05 -6.28
CA ALA A 14 14.94 -17.35 -6.22
C ALA A 14 13.92 -17.44 -5.09
N ALA A 15 14.22 -16.87 -3.92
CA ALA A 15 13.29 -16.79 -2.79
C ALA A 15 12.07 -15.91 -3.11
N LEU A 16 12.28 -14.74 -3.71
CA LEU A 16 11.24 -13.78 -4.06
C LEU A 16 10.24 -14.32 -5.10
N ARG A 17 10.64 -15.27 -5.94
CA ARG A 17 9.72 -15.93 -6.89
C ARG A 17 8.53 -16.63 -6.24
N ASN A 18 8.65 -17.02 -4.98
CA ASN A 18 7.60 -17.69 -4.22
C ASN A 18 6.86 -16.74 -3.27
N LYS A 19 7.07 -15.43 -3.43
CA LYS A 19 6.50 -14.40 -2.57
C LYS A 19 5.36 -13.67 -3.25
N THR A 20 4.31 -13.40 -2.50
CA THR A 20 3.12 -12.68 -2.96
C THR A 20 2.97 -11.37 -2.20
N VAL A 21 2.76 -10.28 -2.93
CA VAL A 21 2.46 -8.96 -2.35
C VAL A 21 1.03 -8.56 -2.73
N GLY A 22 0.20 -8.26 -1.73
CA GLY A 22 -1.15 -7.73 -1.93
C GLY A 22 -1.15 -6.21 -1.86
N ILE A 23 -1.76 -5.53 -2.85
CA ILE A 23 -1.81 -4.06 -2.93
C ILE A 23 -3.27 -3.62 -3.02
N VAL A 24 -3.72 -2.86 -2.03
CA VAL A 24 -5.07 -2.27 -1.98
C VAL A 24 -5.00 -0.80 -2.35
N GLY A 25 -5.67 -0.42 -3.43
CA GLY A 25 -5.63 0.92 -4.02
C GLY A 25 -4.52 1.09 -5.05
N LEU A 26 -4.87 1.41 -6.29
CA LEU A 26 -3.96 1.51 -7.43
C LEU A 26 -3.81 2.94 -7.96
N SER A 27 -4.18 3.95 -7.18
CA SER A 27 -3.77 5.32 -7.43
C SER A 27 -2.26 5.44 -7.13
N VAL A 28 -1.89 5.43 -5.86
CA VAL A 28 -0.49 5.45 -5.40
C VAL A 28 0.14 4.07 -5.48
N GLY A 29 -0.59 3.03 -5.11
CA GLY A 29 -0.11 1.64 -5.09
C GLY A 29 0.33 1.10 -6.46
N SER A 30 -0.14 1.69 -7.57
CA SER A 30 0.34 1.33 -8.92
C SER A 30 1.85 1.55 -9.08
N THR A 31 2.40 2.58 -8.44
CA THR A 31 3.85 2.86 -8.48
C THR A 31 4.63 1.76 -7.75
N THR A 32 4.14 1.33 -6.58
CA THR A 32 4.72 0.20 -5.85
C THR A 32 4.64 -1.10 -6.65
N ALA A 33 3.47 -1.38 -7.27
CA ALA A 33 3.27 -2.57 -8.09
C ALA A 33 4.25 -2.64 -9.28
N VAL A 34 4.39 -1.52 -10.01
CA VAL A 34 5.31 -1.42 -11.14
C VAL A 34 6.77 -1.55 -10.69
N ALA A 35 7.16 -0.91 -9.57
CA ALA A 35 8.52 -1.03 -9.03
C ALA A 35 8.87 -2.48 -8.67
N LEU A 36 7.97 -3.18 -7.96
CA LEU A 36 8.13 -4.60 -7.63
C LEU A 36 8.26 -5.47 -8.88
N ALA A 37 7.46 -5.21 -9.92
CA ALA A 37 7.52 -5.94 -11.18
C ALA A 37 8.85 -5.71 -11.90
N MET A 38 9.32 -4.46 -12.00
CA MET A 38 10.59 -4.11 -12.66
C MET A 38 11.81 -4.76 -11.99
N GLU A 39 11.80 -4.84 -10.66
CA GLU A 39 12.89 -5.42 -9.87
C GLU A 39 12.75 -6.93 -9.70
N ARG A 40 11.60 -7.51 -10.01
CA ARG A 40 11.20 -8.86 -9.62
C ARG A 40 11.27 -9.06 -8.11
N GLY A 41 10.75 -8.08 -7.37
CA GLY A 41 10.70 -8.07 -5.92
C GLY A 41 9.68 -9.04 -5.31
N CYS A 42 8.90 -9.73 -6.15
CA CYS A 42 7.97 -10.80 -5.79
C CYS A 42 7.71 -11.71 -6.99
N GLY A 43 7.03 -12.85 -6.76
CA GLY A 43 6.60 -13.79 -7.80
C GLY A 43 5.13 -13.61 -8.21
N ALA A 44 4.32 -13.05 -7.33
CA ALA A 44 2.92 -12.75 -7.59
C ALA A 44 2.49 -11.42 -6.96
N LEU A 45 1.53 -10.76 -7.60
CA LEU A 45 0.85 -9.57 -7.07
C LEU A 45 -0.66 -9.82 -7.02
N LYS A 46 -1.28 -9.51 -5.88
CA LYS A 46 -2.72 -9.33 -5.78
C LYS A 46 -3.03 -7.85 -5.85
N LEU A 47 -3.82 -7.44 -6.84
CA LEU A 47 -4.13 -6.04 -7.11
C LEU A 47 -5.61 -5.78 -6.90
N ALA A 48 -5.96 -4.84 -6.03
CA ALA A 48 -7.34 -4.52 -5.70
C ALA A 48 -7.63 -3.03 -5.90
N ASP A 49 -8.53 -2.70 -6.82
CA ASP A 49 -9.04 -1.35 -7.05
C ASP A 49 -10.32 -1.44 -7.89
N PHE A 50 -11.35 -0.65 -7.57
CA PHE A 50 -12.62 -0.60 -8.29
C PHE A 50 -12.79 0.69 -9.11
N ASP A 51 -11.86 1.64 -8.98
CA ASP A 51 -11.96 2.92 -9.65
C ASP A 51 -11.45 2.90 -11.09
N VAL A 52 -11.89 3.88 -11.85
CA VAL A 52 -11.34 4.21 -13.17
C VAL A 52 -10.29 5.33 -13.06
N VAL A 53 -9.47 5.46 -14.09
CA VAL A 53 -8.53 6.58 -14.22
C VAL A 53 -9.28 7.84 -14.62
N GLU A 54 -9.16 8.87 -13.80
CA GLU A 54 -9.73 10.19 -14.05
C GLU A 54 -8.66 11.20 -14.45
N LEU A 55 -9.05 12.25 -15.16
CA LEU A 55 -8.16 13.37 -15.51
C LEU A 55 -7.48 13.98 -14.28
N SER A 56 -8.20 14.06 -13.16
CA SER A 56 -7.69 14.54 -11.87
C SER A 56 -6.60 13.65 -11.27
N ASN A 57 -6.46 12.42 -11.72
CA ASN A 57 -5.44 11.48 -11.25
C ASN A 57 -4.08 11.66 -11.95
N MET A 58 -4.05 12.30 -13.13
CA MET A 58 -2.85 12.43 -13.96
C MET A 58 -1.73 13.26 -13.33
N ASN A 59 -2.01 13.95 -12.23
CA ASN A 59 -0.97 14.65 -11.46
C ASN A 59 -0.09 13.69 -10.62
N ARG A 60 -0.52 12.43 -10.47
CA ARG A 60 0.14 11.45 -9.58
C ARG A 60 0.12 10.01 -10.08
N ILE A 61 -0.76 9.64 -11.00
CA ILE A 61 -0.78 8.30 -11.62
C ILE A 61 -0.05 8.38 -12.96
N ARG A 62 0.84 7.43 -13.22
CA ARG A 62 1.46 7.29 -14.53
C ARG A 62 0.47 6.62 -15.49
N CYS A 63 -0.22 7.44 -16.25
CA CYS A 63 -1.16 7.01 -17.27
C CYS A 63 -1.10 7.95 -18.49
N ALA A 64 -1.57 7.48 -19.63
CA ALA A 64 -1.70 8.26 -20.84
C ALA A 64 -3.13 8.78 -21.02
N LEU A 65 -3.32 9.82 -21.83
CA LEU A 65 -4.67 10.39 -22.09
C LEU A 65 -5.66 9.38 -22.65
N HIS A 66 -5.21 8.42 -23.46
CA HIS A 66 -6.07 7.38 -24.01
C HIS A 66 -6.46 6.28 -23.02
N GLU A 67 -5.90 6.31 -21.82
CA GLU A 67 -6.20 5.38 -20.72
C GLU A 67 -7.23 5.97 -19.74
N LEU A 68 -7.70 7.20 -19.96
CA LEU A 68 -8.79 7.76 -19.19
C LEU A 68 -10.04 6.87 -19.29
N GLU A 69 -10.75 6.77 -18.16
CA GLU A 69 -11.94 5.92 -17.99
C GLU A 69 -11.69 4.40 -17.99
N LEU A 70 -10.44 3.96 -18.23
CA LEU A 70 -10.10 2.56 -18.00
C LEU A 70 -9.99 2.27 -16.49
N PRO A 71 -10.37 1.05 -16.04
CA PRO A 71 -10.12 0.63 -14.67
C PRO A 71 -8.64 0.76 -14.29
N LYS A 72 -8.35 1.28 -13.10
CA LYS A 72 -6.97 1.47 -12.62
C LYS A 72 -6.17 0.17 -12.62
N TRP A 73 -6.83 -0.95 -12.28
CA TRP A 73 -6.19 -2.26 -12.34
C TRP A 73 -5.80 -2.67 -13.77
N VAL A 74 -6.61 -2.32 -14.80
CA VAL A 74 -6.26 -2.59 -16.20
C VAL A 74 -4.99 -1.84 -16.60
N VAL A 75 -4.92 -0.54 -16.29
CA VAL A 75 -3.74 0.29 -16.62
C VAL A 75 -2.50 -0.23 -15.89
N THR A 76 -2.63 -0.57 -14.61
CA THR A 76 -1.54 -1.12 -13.81
C THR A 76 -1.08 -2.49 -14.33
N ALA A 77 -2.01 -3.41 -14.60
CA ALA A 77 -1.69 -4.74 -15.11
C ALA A 77 -1.03 -4.69 -16.50
N ARG A 78 -1.47 -3.82 -17.39
CA ARG A 78 -0.84 -3.58 -18.70
C ARG A 78 0.58 -3.06 -18.55
N ALA A 79 0.78 -2.05 -17.70
CA ALA A 79 2.11 -1.52 -17.43
C ALA A 79 3.07 -2.60 -16.89
N ILE A 80 2.60 -3.47 -16.00
CA ILE A 80 3.38 -4.60 -15.50
C ILE A 80 3.71 -5.59 -16.61
N ALA A 81 2.73 -5.96 -17.43
CA ALA A 81 2.90 -6.93 -18.51
C ALA A 81 3.89 -6.46 -19.58
N GLU A 82 4.08 -5.15 -19.77
CA GLU A 82 5.09 -4.59 -20.66
C GLU A 82 6.53 -4.86 -20.17
N PHE A 83 6.76 -5.04 -18.87
CA PHE A 83 8.07 -5.34 -18.28
C PHE A 83 8.25 -6.83 -18.04
N ASP A 84 7.23 -7.47 -17.48
CA ASP A 84 7.25 -8.86 -17.07
C ASP A 84 5.91 -9.55 -17.32
N PRO A 85 5.69 -10.10 -18.51
CA PRO A 85 4.46 -10.82 -18.84
C PRO A 85 4.32 -12.17 -18.11
N PHE A 86 5.32 -12.58 -17.33
CA PHE A 86 5.33 -13.83 -16.58
C PHE A 86 5.11 -13.63 -15.07
N LEU A 87 4.99 -12.37 -14.61
CA LEU A 87 4.60 -12.10 -13.23
C LEU A 87 3.13 -12.48 -13.05
N GLU A 88 2.86 -13.29 -12.04
CA GLU A 88 1.51 -13.71 -11.73
C GLU A 88 0.71 -12.54 -11.15
N LEU A 89 -0.48 -12.28 -11.72
CA LEU A 89 -1.39 -11.23 -11.28
C LEU A 89 -2.75 -11.84 -10.92
N GLU A 90 -3.19 -11.62 -9.69
CA GLU A 90 -4.54 -11.89 -9.23
C GLU A 90 -5.28 -10.56 -9.04
N ILE A 91 -6.39 -10.37 -9.75
CA ILE A 91 -7.11 -9.10 -9.80
C ILE A 91 -8.39 -9.17 -9.00
N PHE A 92 -8.58 -8.19 -8.12
CA PHE A 92 -9.80 -7.92 -7.35
C PHE A 92 -10.42 -6.65 -7.90
N GLU A 93 -11.18 -6.78 -8.97
CA GLU A 93 -11.71 -5.65 -9.77
C GLU A 93 -12.75 -4.82 -9.02
N ASP A 94 -13.47 -5.42 -8.06
CA ASP A 94 -14.41 -4.73 -7.17
C ASP A 94 -13.71 -4.14 -5.92
N GLY A 95 -12.38 -4.15 -5.89
CA GLY A 95 -11.62 -3.79 -4.72
C GLY A 95 -11.68 -4.84 -3.61
N VAL A 96 -11.23 -4.44 -2.41
CA VAL A 96 -11.33 -5.29 -1.22
C VAL A 96 -12.59 -4.94 -0.45
N THR A 97 -13.43 -5.94 -0.21
CA THR A 97 -14.71 -5.85 0.51
C THR A 97 -14.69 -6.75 1.76
N THR A 98 -15.73 -6.67 2.58
CA THR A 98 -15.88 -7.57 3.75
C THR A 98 -15.97 -9.05 3.33
N GLU A 99 -16.49 -9.31 2.14
CA GLU A 99 -16.74 -10.67 1.63
C GLU A 99 -15.48 -11.31 1.04
N ASN A 100 -14.50 -10.53 0.56
CA ASN A 100 -13.31 -11.05 -0.10
C ASN A 100 -12.00 -10.72 0.64
N MET A 101 -12.05 -10.00 1.78
CA MET A 101 -10.89 -9.56 2.55
C MET A 101 -9.98 -10.73 2.97
N ASP A 102 -10.56 -11.80 3.46
CA ASP A 102 -9.83 -12.99 3.90
C ASP A 102 -9.11 -13.69 2.75
N VAL A 103 -9.77 -13.81 1.60
CA VAL A 103 -9.20 -14.37 0.36
C VAL A 103 -8.09 -13.46 -0.18
N PHE A 104 -8.31 -12.14 -0.16
CA PHE A 104 -7.30 -11.19 -0.59
C PHE A 104 -6.01 -11.29 0.24
N VAL A 105 -6.13 -11.32 1.57
CA VAL A 105 -4.98 -11.39 2.49
C VAL A 105 -4.31 -12.75 2.48
N SER A 106 -5.10 -13.82 2.26
CA SER A 106 -4.59 -15.20 2.30
C SER A 106 -3.45 -15.43 1.32
N GLY A 107 -2.34 -15.97 1.83
CA GLY A 107 -1.15 -16.27 1.04
C GLY A 107 -0.29 -15.05 0.67
N CYS A 108 -0.63 -13.86 1.13
CA CYS A 108 0.27 -12.70 1.00
C CYS A 108 1.40 -12.79 2.02
N ASP A 109 2.62 -12.51 1.56
CA ASP A 109 3.80 -12.32 2.43
C ASP A 109 3.90 -10.89 2.96
N VAL A 110 3.36 -9.92 2.21
CA VAL A 110 3.30 -8.49 2.57
C VAL A 110 2.05 -7.87 1.98
N LEU A 111 1.45 -6.94 2.71
CA LEU A 111 0.32 -6.13 2.23
C LEU A 111 0.75 -4.67 2.09
N VAL A 112 0.29 -4.01 1.05
CA VAL A 112 0.44 -2.57 0.83
C VAL A 112 -0.93 -1.91 0.93
N ASP A 113 -1.06 -0.99 1.88
CA ASP A 113 -2.25 -0.17 2.08
C ASP A 113 -2.08 1.18 1.39
N ALA A 114 -2.64 1.31 0.20
CA ALA A 114 -2.67 2.55 -0.58
C ALA A 114 -4.11 3.03 -0.88
N CYS A 115 -5.10 2.53 -0.13
CA CYS A 115 -6.50 2.91 -0.31
C CYS A 115 -6.87 4.16 0.51
N ASP A 116 -8.01 4.78 0.17
CA ASP A 116 -8.49 6.00 0.84
C ASP A 116 -9.62 5.71 1.86
N SER A 117 -10.22 4.52 1.81
CA SER A 117 -11.33 4.15 2.70
C SER A 117 -10.87 3.80 4.10
N LEU A 118 -11.34 4.52 5.11
CA LEU A 118 -11.06 4.21 6.52
C LEU A 118 -11.49 2.80 6.90
N GLY A 119 -12.70 2.39 6.46
CA GLY A 119 -13.22 1.08 6.77
C GLY A 119 -12.34 -0.04 6.22
N VAL A 120 -11.91 0.09 4.96
CA VAL A 120 -10.99 -0.88 4.32
C VAL A 120 -9.62 -0.88 4.99
N LYS A 121 -9.05 0.30 5.28
CA LYS A 121 -7.76 0.40 6.00
C LYS A 121 -7.78 -0.33 7.34
N ALA A 122 -8.85 -0.14 8.11
CA ALA A 122 -9.01 -0.77 9.42
C ALA A 122 -9.28 -2.28 9.31
N ALA A 123 -10.17 -2.69 8.40
CA ALA A 123 -10.49 -4.10 8.18
C ALA A 123 -9.26 -4.87 7.67
N LEU A 124 -8.47 -4.28 6.76
CA LEU A 124 -7.22 -4.86 6.27
C LEU A 124 -6.24 -5.14 7.42
N ARG A 125 -6.10 -4.21 8.37
CA ARG A 125 -5.20 -4.41 9.53
C ARG A 125 -5.69 -5.49 10.48
N LEU A 126 -6.99 -5.56 10.73
CA LEU A 126 -7.58 -6.62 11.55
C LEU A 126 -7.31 -7.99 10.93
N GLU A 127 -7.50 -8.11 9.62
CA GLU A 127 -7.28 -9.35 8.90
C GLU A 127 -5.78 -9.67 8.77
N ALA A 128 -4.94 -8.68 8.48
CA ALA A 128 -3.48 -8.82 8.44
C ALA A 128 -2.92 -9.35 9.77
N LYS A 129 -3.41 -8.80 10.90
CA LYS A 129 -3.03 -9.28 12.23
C LYS A 129 -3.50 -10.72 12.47
N ARG A 130 -4.72 -11.08 12.03
CA ARG A 130 -5.26 -12.44 12.15
C ARG A 130 -4.42 -13.46 11.36
N GLN A 131 -3.91 -13.07 10.19
CA GLN A 131 -3.11 -13.93 9.30
C GLN A 131 -1.61 -13.75 9.47
N ALA A 132 -1.16 -12.95 10.47
CA ALA A 132 0.25 -12.67 10.74
C ALA A 132 1.00 -12.13 9.50
N CYS A 133 0.38 -11.22 8.76
CA CYS A 133 0.93 -10.61 7.54
C CYS A 133 1.34 -9.17 7.83
N PRO A 134 2.58 -8.73 7.51
CA PRO A 134 2.99 -7.34 7.71
C PRO A 134 2.29 -6.41 6.75
N VAL A 135 2.06 -5.16 7.19
CA VAL A 135 1.44 -4.10 6.39
C VAL A 135 2.42 -2.95 6.20
N VAL A 136 2.52 -2.49 4.96
CA VAL A 136 3.26 -1.27 4.56
C VAL A 136 2.25 -0.24 4.08
N MET A 137 2.32 0.99 4.61
CA MET A 137 1.49 2.11 4.17
C MET A 137 2.37 3.30 3.84
N ASP A 138 2.32 3.78 2.59
CA ASP A 138 2.89 5.08 2.24
C ASP A 138 1.97 6.20 2.77
N THR A 139 2.55 7.12 3.52
CA THR A 139 1.82 8.27 4.06
C THR A 139 1.55 9.35 3.02
N ASN A 140 2.11 9.21 1.82
CA ASN A 140 2.12 10.22 0.75
C ASN A 140 2.72 11.58 1.19
N ASP A 141 3.57 11.56 2.19
CA ASP A 141 4.28 12.73 2.68
C ASP A 141 5.77 12.44 2.84
N ARG A 142 6.59 13.00 1.97
CA ARG A 142 8.06 12.89 1.96
C ARG A 142 8.60 11.46 1.80
N GLY A 143 7.80 10.52 1.32
CA GLY A 143 8.16 9.10 1.19
C GLY A 143 8.24 8.35 2.52
N MET A 144 7.62 8.88 3.58
CA MET A 144 7.52 8.19 4.87
C MET A 144 6.59 6.98 4.77
N LEU A 145 7.01 5.89 5.39
CA LEU A 145 6.23 4.65 5.49
C LEU A 145 5.84 4.36 6.94
N ASP A 146 4.63 3.83 7.12
CA ASP A 146 4.27 3.05 8.30
C ASP A 146 4.48 1.57 7.97
N ILE A 147 5.28 0.86 8.77
CA ILE A 147 5.50 -0.59 8.66
C ILE A 147 4.97 -1.24 9.93
N GLU A 148 3.92 -2.05 9.79
CA GLU A 148 3.29 -2.77 10.90
C GLU A 148 3.63 -4.25 10.81
N ARG A 149 4.29 -4.79 11.84
CA ARG A 149 4.89 -6.13 11.86
C ARG A 149 4.00 -7.15 12.55
N TYR A 150 2.81 -7.41 11.99
CA TYR A 150 1.91 -8.44 12.53
C TYR A 150 2.46 -9.87 12.41
N ASP A 151 3.45 -10.07 11.55
CA ASP A 151 4.26 -11.30 11.45
C ASP A 151 5.25 -11.47 12.61
N ARG A 152 5.48 -10.42 13.39
CA ARG A 152 6.42 -10.39 14.52
C ARG A 152 5.77 -9.73 15.74
N PRO A 153 4.79 -10.36 16.36
CA PRO A 153 4.04 -9.76 17.47
C PRO A 153 4.92 -9.33 18.64
N GLU A 154 6.09 -9.97 18.82
CA GLU A 154 7.08 -9.61 19.83
C GLU A 154 7.79 -8.26 19.57
N TRP A 155 7.69 -7.71 18.36
CA TRP A 155 8.27 -6.42 17.99
C TRP A 155 7.28 -5.27 18.07
N THR A 156 5.99 -5.58 18.22
CA THR A 156 4.94 -4.56 18.29
C THR A 156 4.75 -4.07 19.72
N LEU A 157 4.35 -2.81 19.88
CA LEU A 157 3.95 -2.25 21.17
C LEU A 157 2.54 -2.72 21.61
N GLY A 158 1.97 -3.67 20.85
CA GLY A 158 0.57 -4.09 20.95
C GLY A 158 -0.36 -3.11 20.22
N GLY A 159 -1.58 -3.56 19.93
CA GLY A 159 -2.54 -2.74 19.18
C GLY A 159 -2.21 -2.64 17.68
N PHE A 160 -2.58 -1.50 17.10
CA PHE A 160 -2.43 -1.15 15.68
C PHE A 160 -1.74 0.20 15.55
N LEU A 161 -1.16 0.45 14.36
CA LEU A 161 -0.46 1.71 14.07
C LEU A 161 0.57 2.05 15.16
N HIS A 162 1.45 1.09 15.46
CA HIS A 162 2.52 1.19 16.46
C HIS A 162 1.99 1.44 17.87
N GLY A 163 0.90 0.78 18.25
CA GLY A 163 0.28 0.91 19.58
C GLY A 163 -0.59 2.15 19.77
N ARG A 164 -0.81 2.95 18.72
CA ARG A 164 -1.67 4.15 18.80
C ARG A 164 -3.15 3.82 18.96
N ILE A 165 -3.59 2.66 18.46
CA ILE A 165 -5.00 2.24 18.43
C ILE A 165 -5.13 0.83 18.98
N ASP A 166 -6.11 0.65 19.88
CA ASP A 166 -6.50 -0.66 20.38
C ASP A 166 -7.43 -1.40 19.40
N GLU A 167 -7.65 -2.69 19.66
CA GLU A 167 -8.45 -3.53 18.77
C GLU A 167 -9.94 -3.14 18.76
N PRO A 168 -10.60 -2.79 19.89
CA PRO A 168 -11.96 -2.30 19.87
C PRO A 168 -12.15 -1.06 19.00
N THR A 169 -11.24 -0.08 19.10
CA THR A 169 -11.27 1.14 18.29
C THR A 169 -11.04 0.83 16.81
N MET A 170 -10.08 -0.08 16.49
CA MET A 170 -9.86 -0.51 15.10
C MET A 170 -11.08 -1.21 14.51
N LYS A 171 -11.78 -2.05 15.29
CA LYS A 171 -13.06 -2.67 14.88
C LYS A 171 -14.16 -1.63 14.62
N SER A 172 -14.21 -0.57 15.41
CA SER A 172 -15.12 0.56 15.17
C SER A 172 -14.80 1.28 13.86
N PHE A 173 -13.51 1.52 13.58
CA PHE A 173 -13.08 2.13 12.31
C PHE A 173 -13.41 1.26 11.11
N ALA A 174 -13.32 -0.07 11.22
CA ALA A 174 -13.67 -0.99 10.13
C ALA A 174 -15.16 -0.89 9.71
N GLN A 175 -16.02 -0.41 10.60
CA GLN A 175 -17.45 -0.17 10.31
C GLN A 175 -17.75 1.28 9.90
N ALA A 176 -16.77 2.17 9.99
CA ALA A 176 -16.95 3.58 9.71
C ALA A 176 -16.97 3.84 8.18
N LYS A 177 -17.96 4.64 7.75
CA LYS A 177 -18.09 5.08 6.36
C LYS A 177 -17.37 6.40 6.06
N ILE A 178 -17.01 7.14 7.09
CA ILE A 178 -16.36 8.46 6.98
C ILE A 178 -15.17 8.55 7.92
N TRP A 179 -14.20 9.38 7.57
CA TRP A 179 -13.07 9.69 8.43
C TRP A 179 -13.51 10.49 9.65
N THR A 180 -13.17 9.99 10.84
CA THR A 180 -13.32 10.73 12.08
C THR A 180 -12.03 11.47 12.42
N ARG A 181 -12.10 12.49 13.29
CA ARG A 181 -10.91 13.20 13.75
C ARG A 181 -9.92 12.25 14.45
N GLU A 182 -10.42 11.30 15.21
CA GLU A 182 -9.61 10.29 15.90
C GLU A 182 -8.88 9.39 14.91
N ALA A 183 -9.59 8.90 13.89
CA ALA A 183 -9.00 8.08 12.85
C ALA A 183 -7.92 8.85 12.05
N LEU A 184 -8.19 10.12 11.69
CA LEU A 184 -7.20 10.97 11.05
C LEU A 184 -5.95 11.14 11.92
N GLN A 185 -6.12 11.39 13.22
CA GLN A 185 -5.00 11.50 14.15
C GLN A 185 -4.18 10.21 14.22
N ALA A 186 -4.86 9.06 14.24
CA ALA A 186 -4.20 7.75 14.35
C ALA A 186 -3.41 7.38 13.08
N PHE A 187 -4.03 7.52 11.91
CA PHE A 187 -3.43 7.11 10.64
C PHE A 187 -2.43 8.14 10.11
N VAL A 188 -2.78 9.43 10.12
CA VAL A 188 -1.93 10.49 9.57
C VAL A 188 -0.80 10.85 10.53
N ASN A 189 -1.05 10.80 11.85
CA ASN A 189 -0.15 11.32 12.89
C ASN A 189 0.30 12.75 12.56
N VAL A 190 -0.62 13.68 12.70
CA VAL A 190 -0.48 15.07 12.22
C VAL A 190 0.81 15.74 12.70
N ALA A 191 1.29 15.40 13.90
CA ALA A 191 2.52 15.96 14.46
C ALA A 191 3.78 15.61 13.65
N GLU A 192 3.77 14.47 12.95
CA GLU A 192 4.88 14.01 12.11
C GLU A 192 4.73 14.43 10.64
N ALA A 193 3.55 14.89 10.24
CA ALA A 193 3.32 15.37 8.88
C ALA A 193 4.17 16.62 8.59
N SER A 194 4.54 16.81 7.31
CA SER A 194 5.22 18.03 6.86
C SER A 194 4.39 19.27 7.19
N GLU A 195 5.03 20.44 7.30
CA GLU A 195 4.30 21.70 7.52
C GLU A 195 3.18 21.95 6.49
N ARG A 196 3.41 21.54 5.22
CA ARG A 196 2.40 21.64 4.16
C ARG A 196 1.27 20.65 4.38
N GLY A 197 1.58 19.42 4.78
CA GLY A 197 0.60 18.41 5.18
C GLY A 197 -0.26 18.88 6.33
N GLN A 198 0.34 19.39 7.41
CA GLN A 198 -0.38 19.94 8.56
C GLN A 198 -1.32 21.08 8.19
N ARG A 199 -0.87 22.00 7.31
CA ARG A 199 -1.70 23.12 6.81
C ARG A 199 -2.84 22.67 5.88
N SER A 200 -2.65 21.54 5.16
CA SER A 200 -3.63 21.02 4.21
C SER A 200 -4.75 20.25 4.90
N LEU A 201 -4.46 19.58 6.02
CA LEU A 201 -5.40 18.69 6.69
C LEU A 201 -6.75 19.35 7.03
N PRO A 202 -6.81 20.56 7.63
CA PRO A 202 -8.09 21.21 7.92
C PRO A 202 -8.86 21.68 6.68
N LYS A 203 -8.22 21.69 5.51
CA LYS A 203 -8.80 22.14 4.24
C LYS A 203 -9.37 20.98 3.40
N VAL A 204 -9.00 19.75 3.72
CA VAL A 204 -9.53 18.57 3.03
C VAL A 204 -11.03 18.43 3.27
N GLY A 205 -11.78 18.26 2.19
CA GLY A 205 -13.25 18.22 2.20
C GLY A 205 -13.94 19.59 2.21
N THR A 206 -13.19 20.70 2.22
CA THR A 206 -13.69 22.08 2.13
C THR A 206 -13.07 22.86 0.97
N GLU A 207 -11.82 23.28 1.12
CA GLU A 207 -11.06 23.96 0.07
C GLU A 207 -10.34 22.95 -0.87
N LEU A 208 -9.94 21.80 -0.35
CA LEU A 208 -9.26 20.73 -1.06
C LEU A 208 -10.19 19.53 -1.17
N VAL A 209 -10.34 18.99 -2.37
CA VAL A 209 -11.19 17.80 -2.62
C VAL A 209 -10.62 16.57 -1.90
N SER A 210 -9.29 16.42 -1.85
CA SER A 210 -8.61 15.28 -1.24
C SER A 210 -7.26 15.69 -0.66
N TRP A 211 -6.57 14.75 -0.02
CA TRP A 211 -5.19 14.93 0.40
C TRP A 211 -4.30 15.31 -0.78
N PRO A 212 -3.53 16.42 -0.70
CA PRO A 212 -2.71 16.86 -1.80
C PRO A 212 -1.54 15.91 -2.04
N GLN A 213 -1.41 15.47 -3.28
CA GLN A 213 -0.38 14.54 -3.73
C GLN A 213 0.31 15.10 -4.96
N THR A 214 1.58 14.77 -5.11
CA THR A 214 2.38 15.09 -6.31
C THR A 214 3.00 13.80 -6.86
N TYR A 215 3.23 13.74 -8.17
CA TYR A 215 3.87 12.58 -8.79
C TYR A 215 5.23 12.23 -8.17
N THR A 216 6.04 13.24 -7.85
CA THR A 216 7.35 13.02 -7.18
C THR A 216 7.21 12.41 -5.80
N GLY A 217 6.21 12.84 -5.01
CA GLY A 217 5.92 12.26 -3.69
C GLY A 217 5.48 10.80 -3.81
N VAL A 218 4.57 10.53 -4.75
CA VAL A 218 4.07 9.17 -5.04
C VAL A 218 5.19 8.25 -5.54
N CYS A 219 6.09 8.76 -6.40
CA CYS A 219 7.25 7.96 -6.85
C CYS A 219 8.20 7.62 -5.70
N ALA A 220 8.50 8.58 -4.83
CA ALA A 220 9.38 8.35 -3.68
C ALA A 220 8.76 7.32 -2.70
N GLY A 221 7.50 7.54 -2.31
CA GLY A 221 6.79 6.62 -1.42
C GLY A 221 6.60 5.23 -2.02
N GLY A 222 6.23 5.15 -3.30
CA GLY A 222 6.07 3.87 -4.01
C GLY A 222 7.38 3.09 -4.14
N ALA A 223 8.51 3.78 -4.37
CA ALA A 223 9.84 3.14 -4.41
C ALA A 223 10.24 2.64 -3.02
N HIS A 224 10.06 3.44 -1.98
CA HIS A 224 10.33 3.02 -0.59
C HIS A 224 9.44 1.86 -0.17
N ALA A 225 8.14 1.89 -0.54
CA ALA A 225 7.23 0.78 -0.25
C ALA A 225 7.63 -0.52 -0.96
N ALA A 226 8.06 -0.44 -2.22
CA ALA A 226 8.57 -1.61 -2.95
C ALA A 226 9.83 -2.19 -2.30
N GLU A 227 10.78 -1.33 -1.89
CA GLU A 227 11.98 -1.73 -1.15
C GLU A 227 11.61 -2.40 0.19
N ALA A 228 10.68 -1.80 0.96
CA ALA A 228 10.21 -2.37 2.21
C ALA A 228 9.55 -3.74 1.99
N CYS A 229 8.67 -3.87 0.99
CA CYS A 229 8.03 -5.14 0.65
C CYS A 229 9.06 -6.23 0.32
N ARG A 230 10.06 -5.92 -0.53
CA ARG A 230 11.12 -6.87 -0.87
C ARG A 230 11.90 -7.33 0.34
N ARG A 231 12.28 -6.41 1.23
CA ARG A 231 13.03 -6.72 2.45
C ARG A 231 12.21 -7.54 3.45
N LEU A 232 10.93 -7.20 3.64
CA LEU A 232 10.00 -7.97 4.46
C LEU A 232 9.81 -9.39 3.92
N ALA A 233 9.61 -9.52 2.60
CA ALA A 233 9.44 -10.81 1.96
C ALA A 233 10.70 -11.71 2.05
N LEU A 234 11.88 -11.11 2.19
CA LEU A 234 13.14 -11.82 2.46
C LEU A 234 13.39 -12.08 3.95
N GLY A 235 12.50 -11.63 4.84
CA GLY A 235 12.63 -11.83 6.28
C GLY A 235 13.64 -10.90 6.96
N GLU A 236 14.00 -9.78 6.31
CA GLU A 236 14.91 -8.81 6.90
C GLU A 236 14.28 -8.08 8.11
N ALA A 237 15.15 -7.64 9.01
CA ALA A 237 14.76 -6.95 10.23
C ALA A 237 14.39 -5.48 9.95
N LEU A 238 13.16 -5.24 9.47
CA LEU A 238 12.57 -3.91 9.45
C LEU A 238 11.75 -3.69 10.73
N PRO A 239 11.84 -2.50 11.37
CA PRO A 239 11.11 -2.23 12.61
C PRO A 239 9.60 -2.12 12.37
N ASP A 240 8.81 -2.36 13.43
CA ASP A 240 7.43 -1.90 13.54
C ASP A 240 7.46 -0.42 13.88
N ALA A 241 7.43 0.44 12.87
CA ALA A 241 7.62 1.88 13.03
C ALA A 241 7.19 2.68 11.80
N ARG A 242 7.04 3.98 11.99
CA ARG A 242 7.07 4.96 10.90
C ARG A 242 8.53 5.32 10.59
N ILE A 243 8.94 5.20 9.34
CA ILE A 243 10.32 5.44 8.85
C ILE A 243 10.34 6.36 7.64
#